data_17661faa94b592c85ef198888b005b07
#
_entry.id   17661faa94b592c85ef198888b005b07
#
_cell.length_a   1.000
_cell.length_b   1.000
_cell.length_c   1.000
_cell.angle_alpha   90.00
_cell.angle_beta   90.00
_cell.angle_gamma   90.00
#
_symmetry.space_group_name_H-M   'P 1'
#
loop_
_entity.id
_entity.type
_entity.pdbx_description
1 polymer ?
#
loop_
_entity_poly.entity_id
_entity_poly.type
_entity_poly.pdbx_seq_one_letter_code
_entity_poly.pdbx_strand_id
1 'polypeptide(L)'
;MLEWIDKYTFDEDVHFIDISEKFSVIGVIGPNSNNFLEEWAECDLKLEKFENICISKYDHDVVIARMDLLGSISFEVFFPNEIASIIYDSLVLSSDPTLVKVIGEKSFEIARIQSNIPKWGNEITNDYNPLEANLLEMISWTKGCYIGQEVVARLHNYQKVKRYLVSFSVPTSENILPGDKIVLNDQNRNISNKHHAGTITSAVSIPGTEKTFGMGYIRTNFINNSDDLCLLSGVSIDVDNSLLN
;
A
#
# COMPACT_ATOMS: atom_id res chain seq x y z
N MET A 1 12.09 -5.81 -13.82
CA MET A 1 12.78 -6.37 -12.61
C MET A 1 13.76 -7.45 -13.00
N LEU A 2 13.39 -8.50 -13.75
CA LEU A 2 14.29 -9.59 -14.14
C LEU A 2 15.55 -9.10 -14.86
N GLU A 3 15.43 -8.23 -15.88
CA GLU A 3 16.56 -7.61 -16.56
C GLU A 3 17.54 -6.88 -15.61
N TRP A 4 16.98 -6.23 -14.57
CA TRP A 4 17.80 -5.54 -13.57
C TRP A 4 18.54 -6.53 -12.67
N ILE A 5 17.90 -7.62 -12.26
CA ILE A 5 18.52 -8.67 -11.46
C ILE A 5 19.63 -9.35 -12.29
N ASP A 6 19.32 -9.75 -13.51
CA ASP A 6 20.27 -10.42 -14.44
C ASP A 6 21.53 -9.57 -14.66
N LYS A 7 21.37 -8.26 -14.78
CA LYS A 7 22.48 -7.31 -14.92
C LYS A 7 23.48 -7.35 -13.76
N TYR A 8 23.06 -7.74 -12.57
CA TYR A 8 23.87 -7.74 -11.35
C TYR A 8 24.12 -9.14 -10.78
N THR A 9 23.77 -10.19 -11.50
CA THR A 9 24.06 -11.59 -11.19
C THR A 9 25.16 -12.08 -12.12
N PHE A 10 26.31 -12.47 -11.59
CA PHE A 10 27.48 -12.87 -12.37
C PHE A 10 27.83 -14.34 -12.18
N ASP A 11 28.32 -14.72 -10.99
CA ASP A 11 28.78 -16.06 -10.66
C ASP A 11 27.95 -16.74 -9.57
N GLU A 12 26.85 -16.09 -9.15
CA GLU A 12 25.96 -16.63 -8.15
C GLU A 12 25.14 -17.81 -8.73
N ASP A 13 25.07 -18.92 -8.00
CA ASP A 13 24.22 -20.07 -8.33
C ASP A 13 22.76 -19.77 -7.95
N VAL A 14 22.15 -18.83 -8.69
CA VAL A 14 20.79 -18.35 -8.46
C VAL A 14 20.03 -18.27 -9.79
N HIS A 15 18.83 -18.83 -9.82
CA HIS A 15 17.95 -18.77 -10.98
C HIS A 15 16.67 -17.99 -10.63
N PHE A 16 16.31 -17.07 -11.50
CA PHE A 16 15.07 -16.29 -11.37
C PHE A 16 14.08 -16.73 -12.45
N ILE A 17 12.89 -17.12 -12.02
CA ILE A 17 11.81 -17.57 -12.92
C ILE A 17 10.60 -16.69 -12.68
N ASP A 18 10.09 -16.08 -13.76
CA ASP A 18 8.80 -15.39 -13.72
C ASP A 18 7.67 -16.43 -13.76
N ILE A 19 6.90 -16.46 -12.68
CA ILE A 19 5.74 -17.34 -12.54
C ILE A 19 4.41 -16.57 -12.53
N SER A 20 4.43 -15.27 -12.84
CA SER A 20 3.26 -14.38 -12.75
C SER A 20 2.08 -14.87 -13.57
N GLU A 21 2.34 -15.47 -14.74
CA GLU A 21 1.29 -16.04 -15.60
C GLU A 21 0.80 -17.43 -15.18
N LYS A 22 1.44 -18.04 -14.18
CA LYS A 22 1.10 -19.40 -13.73
C LYS A 22 0.23 -19.42 -12.47
N PHE A 23 0.22 -18.31 -11.73
CA PHE A 23 -0.46 -18.21 -10.45
C PHE A 23 -1.44 -17.05 -10.42
N SER A 24 -2.54 -17.27 -9.72
CA SER A 24 -3.51 -16.24 -9.33
C SER A 24 -3.45 -16.01 -7.85
N VAL A 25 -3.90 -14.81 -7.43
CA VAL A 25 -3.97 -14.41 -6.03
C VAL A 25 -5.36 -13.86 -5.73
N ILE A 26 -5.93 -14.28 -4.61
CA ILE A 26 -7.16 -13.70 -4.04
C ILE A 26 -6.84 -13.13 -2.67
N GLY A 27 -7.12 -11.84 -2.47
CA GLY A 27 -7.05 -11.18 -1.16
C GLY A 27 -8.34 -11.42 -0.37
N VAL A 28 -8.22 -11.91 0.87
CA VAL A 28 -9.32 -12.07 1.83
C VAL A 28 -9.07 -11.10 2.98
N ILE A 29 -9.90 -10.05 3.09
CA ILE A 29 -9.63 -8.90 3.96
C ILE A 29 -10.81 -8.67 4.89
N GLY A 30 -10.52 -8.46 6.16
CA GLY A 30 -11.51 -8.09 7.15
C GLY A 30 -11.34 -8.79 8.50
N PRO A 31 -12.05 -8.35 9.55
CA PRO A 31 -11.85 -8.85 10.90
C PRO A 31 -12.14 -10.35 11.07
N ASN A 32 -12.98 -10.92 10.20
CA ASN A 32 -13.34 -12.34 10.21
C ASN A 32 -12.54 -13.19 9.21
N SER A 33 -11.57 -12.61 8.51
CA SER A 33 -10.81 -13.30 7.44
C SER A 33 -10.07 -14.53 7.96
N ASN A 34 -9.54 -14.50 9.19
CA ASN A 34 -8.88 -15.64 9.80
C ASN A 34 -9.84 -16.84 9.96
N ASN A 35 -10.93 -16.63 10.68
CA ASN A 35 -11.91 -17.70 10.94
C ASN A 35 -12.50 -18.26 9.63
N PHE A 36 -12.78 -17.35 8.68
CA PHE A 36 -13.28 -17.73 7.37
C PHE A 36 -12.30 -18.63 6.61
N LEU A 37 -11.02 -18.28 6.60
CA LEU A 37 -10.00 -19.07 5.91
C LEU A 37 -9.62 -20.35 6.67
N GLU A 38 -9.66 -20.37 8.00
CA GLU A 38 -9.49 -21.61 8.78
C GLU A 38 -10.56 -22.64 8.45
N GLU A 39 -11.83 -22.21 8.34
CA GLU A 39 -12.93 -23.07 7.92
C GLU A 39 -12.75 -23.55 6.47
N TRP A 40 -12.42 -22.64 5.56
CA TRP A 40 -12.19 -22.98 4.15
C TRP A 40 -10.99 -23.88 3.94
N ALA A 41 -9.88 -23.64 4.63
CA ALA A 41 -8.63 -24.40 4.54
C ALA A 41 -8.66 -25.72 5.33
N GLU A 42 -9.64 -25.86 6.24
CA GLU A 42 -9.76 -27.01 7.17
C GLU A 42 -8.52 -27.18 8.06
N CYS A 43 -7.85 -26.08 8.40
CA CYS A 43 -6.68 -26.07 9.25
C CYS A 43 -6.59 -24.77 10.07
N ASP A 44 -5.81 -24.80 11.14
CA ASP A 44 -5.54 -23.65 12.01
C ASP A 44 -4.53 -22.70 11.33
N LEU A 45 -4.87 -21.41 11.24
CA LEU A 45 -4.04 -20.38 10.62
C LEU A 45 -3.40 -19.46 11.67
N LYS A 46 -2.63 -20.03 12.58
CA LYS A 46 -1.84 -19.29 13.58
C LYS A 46 -0.61 -18.65 12.94
N LEU A 47 -0.84 -17.72 12.01
CA LEU A 47 0.21 -17.03 11.30
C LEU A 47 0.45 -15.64 11.89
N GLU A 48 1.70 -15.29 12.11
CA GLU A 48 2.10 -13.90 12.32
C GLU A 48 2.13 -13.13 10.98
N LYS A 49 2.15 -11.80 11.05
CA LYS A 49 2.24 -10.96 9.85
C LYS A 49 3.47 -11.33 9.00
N PHE A 50 3.27 -11.52 7.70
CA PHE A 50 4.24 -11.98 6.71
C PHE A 50 4.64 -13.46 6.81
N GLU A 51 4.00 -14.24 7.67
CA GLU A 51 4.13 -15.69 7.64
C GLU A 51 3.16 -16.31 6.63
N ASN A 52 3.46 -17.52 6.20
CA ASN A 52 2.63 -18.26 5.27
C ASN A 52 2.61 -19.75 5.62
N ILE A 53 1.60 -20.43 5.10
CA ILE A 53 1.45 -21.89 5.15
C ILE A 53 1.11 -22.39 3.74
N CYS A 54 1.63 -23.56 3.41
CA CYS A 54 1.24 -24.28 2.20
C CYS A 54 0.28 -25.40 2.59
N ILE A 55 -0.87 -25.45 1.94
CA ILE A 55 -1.88 -26.50 2.10
C ILE A 55 -2.10 -27.20 0.77
N SER A 56 -2.58 -28.46 0.82
CA SER A 56 -3.03 -29.16 -0.40
C SER A 56 -4.53 -28.97 -0.54
N LYS A 57 -4.97 -28.39 -1.67
CA LYS A 57 -6.39 -28.22 -1.99
C LYS A 57 -6.63 -28.48 -3.46
N TYR A 58 -7.65 -29.31 -3.77
CA TYR A 58 -7.95 -29.72 -5.16
C TYR A 58 -6.74 -30.33 -5.90
N ASP A 59 -5.97 -31.17 -5.21
CA ASP A 59 -4.73 -31.83 -5.70
C ASP A 59 -3.59 -30.85 -6.09
N HIS A 60 -3.65 -29.59 -5.63
CA HIS A 60 -2.63 -28.59 -5.88
C HIS A 60 -2.15 -27.95 -4.58
N ASP A 61 -0.93 -27.43 -4.61
CA ASP A 61 -0.37 -26.60 -3.55
C ASP A 61 -0.99 -25.21 -3.60
N VAL A 62 -1.57 -24.79 -2.46
CA VAL A 62 -2.14 -23.47 -2.24
C VAL A 62 -1.43 -22.82 -1.06
N VAL A 63 -0.89 -21.63 -1.26
CA VAL A 63 -0.20 -20.88 -0.22
C VAL A 63 -1.13 -19.80 0.33
N ILE A 64 -1.28 -19.77 1.65
CA ILE A 64 -2.00 -18.73 2.38
C ILE A 64 -0.97 -17.90 3.14
N ALA A 65 -0.85 -16.62 2.81
CA ALA A 65 0.06 -15.69 3.45
C ALA A 65 -0.70 -14.59 4.21
N ARG A 66 -0.33 -14.35 5.47
CA ARG A 66 -0.91 -13.25 6.24
C ARG A 66 -0.23 -11.93 5.91
N MET A 67 -1.00 -10.93 5.48
CA MET A 67 -0.48 -9.64 5.00
C MET A 67 -0.89 -8.45 5.88
N ASP A 68 -2.02 -8.52 6.55
CA ASP A 68 -2.62 -7.43 7.36
C ASP A 68 -2.74 -6.12 6.58
N LEU A 69 -3.35 -6.21 5.39
CA LEU A 69 -3.60 -5.09 4.51
C LEU A 69 -4.81 -4.24 4.97
N LEU A 70 -4.85 -3.01 4.53
CA LEU A 70 -5.97 -2.07 4.73
C LEU A 70 -6.33 -1.85 6.21
N GLY A 71 -5.35 -1.93 7.11
CA GLY A 71 -5.56 -1.74 8.55
C GLY A 71 -6.38 -2.85 9.22
N SER A 72 -6.51 -4.01 8.58
CA SER A 72 -7.26 -5.16 9.06
C SER A 72 -6.47 -6.44 8.87
N ILE A 73 -6.83 -7.49 9.64
CA ILE A 73 -6.33 -8.84 9.37
C ILE A 73 -6.69 -9.20 7.94
N SER A 74 -5.70 -9.64 7.18
CA SER A 74 -5.90 -10.04 5.80
C SER A 74 -4.91 -11.11 5.36
N PHE A 75 -5.33 -11.86 4.37
CA PHE A 75 -4.55 -12.93 3.78
C PHE A 75 -4.55 -12.81 2.26
N GLU A 76 -3.47 -13.25 1.66
CA GLU A 76 -3.38 -13.51 0.23
C GLU A 76 -3.31 -15.01 0.00
N VAL A 77 -4.21 -15.53 -0.83
CA VAL A 77 -4.29 -16.94 -1.21
C VAL A 77 -3.71 -17.08 -2.61
N PHE A 78 -2.56 -17.73 -2.73
CA PHE A 78 -1.86 -17.98 -3.99
C PHE A 78 -2.14 -19.41 -4.47
N PHE A 79 -2.49 -19.56 -5.73
CA PHE A 79 -2.82 -20.86 -6.31
C PHE A 79 -2.54 -20.90 -7.82
N PRO A 80 -2.31 -22.10 -8.42
CA PRO A 80 -2.14 -22.23 -9.85
C PRO A 80 -3.40 -21.78 -10.63
N ASN A 81 -3.20 -21.14 -11.78
CA ASN A 81 -4.29 -20.65 -12.63
C ASN A 81 -5.26 -21.76 -13.07
N GLU A 82 -4.79 -22.99 -13.14
CA GLU A 82 -5.59 -24.17 -13.53
C GLU A 82 -6.80 -24.40 -12.62
N ILE A 83 -6.68 -24.04 -11.32
CA ILE A 83 -7.74 -24.20 -10.33
C ILE A 83 -8.40 -22.88 -9.95
N ALA A 84 -8.14 -21.78 -10.68
CA ALA A 84 -8.60 -20.45 -10.29
C ALA A 84 -10.12 -20.33 -10.18
N SER A 85 -10.88 -20.92 -11.11
CA SER A 85 -12.35 -20.93 -11.04
C SER A 85 -12.86 -21.73 -9.84
N ILE A 86 -12.25 -22.87 -9.53
CA ILE A 86 -12.66 -23.73 -8.42
C ILE A 86 -12.39 -23.01 -7.08
N ILE A 87 -11.23 -22.38 -6.94
CA ILE A 87 -10.89 -21.59 -5.75
C ILE A 87 -11.85 -20.41 -5.60
N TYR A 88 -12.09 -19.65 -6.67
CA TYR A 88 -13.03 -18.53 -6.64
C TYR A 88 -14.43 -18.99 -6.22
N ASP A 89 -14.96 -20.04 -6.84
CA ASP A 89 -16.28 -20.57 -6.53
C ASP A 89 -16.37 -21.03 -5.07
N SER A 90 -15.34 -21.68 -4.55
CA SER A 90 -15.30 -22.16 -3.16
C SER A 90 -15.20 -21.03 -2.13
N LEU A 91 -14.45 -19.96 -2.44
CA LEU A 91 -14.30 -18.82 -1.54
C LEU A 91 -15.47 -17.83 -1.60
N VAL A 92 -16.09 -17.67 -2.77
CA VAL A 92 -17.07 -16.61 -3.02
C VAL A 92 -18.50 -17.16 -3.13
N LEU A 93 -18.74 -18.10 -4.04
CA LEU A 93 -20.09 -18.55 -4.35
C LEU A 93 -20.65 -19.54 -3.33
N SER A 94 -19.78 -20.32 -2.70
CA SER A 94 -20.17 -21.28 -1.65
C SER A 94 -20.30 -20.65 -0.27
N SER A 95 -19.90 -19.39 -0.12
CA SER A 95 -19.93 -18.67 1.15
C SER A 95 -21.25 -17.92 1.35
N ASP A 96 -21.59 -17.65 2.60
CA ASP A 96 -22.73 -16.81 2.94
C ASP A 96 -22.51 -15.38 2.39
N PRO A 97 -23.38 -14.88 1.49
CA PRO A 97 -23.22 -13.55 0.87
C PRO A 97 -23.37 -12.40 1.87
N THR A 98 -23.80 -12.67 3.11
CA THR A 98 -23.80 -11.67 4.19
C THR A 98 -22.45 -11.53 4.85
N LEU A 99 -21.60 -12.56 4.78
CA LEU A 99 -20.26 -12.61 5.37
C LEU A 99 -19.17 -12.26 4.35
N VAL A 100 -19.31 -12.68 3.10
CA VAL A 100 -18.29 -12.50 2.04
C VAL A 100 -18.84 -11.62 0.94
N LYS A 101 -18.08 -10.58 0.57
CA LYS A 101 -18.42 -9.68 -0.54
C LYS A 101 -17.21 -9.47 -1.44
N VAL A 102 -17.40 -9.66 -2.72
CA VAL A 102 -16.42 -9.26 -3.72
C VAL A 102 -16.42 -7.74 -3.83
N ILE A 103 -15.25 -7.13 -3.73
CA ILE A 103 -15.06 -5.69 -3.89
C ILE A 103 -14.40 -5.38 -5.24
N GLY A 104 -14.84 -4.30 -5.89
CA GLY A 104 -14.22 -3.79 -7.11
C GLY A 104 -13.00 -2.91 -6.82
N GLU A 105 -12.21 -2.66 -7.86
CA GLU A 105 -10.98 -1.85 -7.79
C GLU A 105 -11.18 -0.50 -7.12
N LYS A 106 -12.28 0.20 -7.43
CA LYS A 106 -12.56 1.51 -6.82
C LYS A 106 -12.73 1.44 -5.30
N SER A 107 -13.42 0.41 -4.80
CA SER A 107 -13.59 0.21 -3.36
C SER A 107 -12.26 -0.15 -2.68
N PHE A 108 -11.43 -0.95 -3.35
CA PHE A 108 -10.10 -1.26 -2.90
C PHE A 108 -9.21 -0.01 -2.84
N GLU A 109 -9.21 0.84 -3.88
CA GLU A 109 -8.46 2.10 -3.91
C GLU A 109 -8.89 3.07 -2.79
N ILE A 110 -10.19 3.15 -2.50
CA ILE A 110 -10.70 3.95 -1.37
C ILE A 110 -10.08 3.45 -0.06
N ALA A 111 -10.19 2.15 0.21
CA ALA A 111 -9.67 1.53 1.44
C ALA A 111 -8.14 1.67 1.53
N ARG A 112 -7.42 1.49 0.41
CA ARG A 112 -5.96 1.63 0.32
C ARG A 112 -5.51 3.05 0.71
N ILE A 113 -6.13 4.06 0.12
CA ILE A 113 -5.81 5.47 0.38
C ILE A 113 -6.12 5.84 1.83
N GLN A 114 -7.26 5.41 2.35
CA GLN A 114 -7.63 5.66 3.75
C GLN A 114 -6.70 4.94 4.74
N SER A 115 -6.15 3.79 4.36
CA SER A 115 -5.18 3.05 5.18
C SER A 115 -3.72 3.47 4.93
N ASN A 116 -3.49 4.50 4.12
CA ASN A 116 -2.16 5.01 3.76
C ASN A 116 -1.21 3.93 3.21
N ILE A 117 -1.74 3.03 2.38
CA ILE A 117 -0.95 1.94 1.78
C ILE A 117 -0.43 2.40 0.42
N PRO A 118 0.91 2.44 0.23
CA PRO A 118 1.51 2.87 -1.02
C PRO A 118 1.31 1.84 -2.14
N LYS A 119 1.15 2.33 -3.38
CA LYS A 119 0.98 1.54 -4.60
C LYS A 119 2.17 1.79 -5.54
N TRP A 120 2.61 0.73 -6.20
CA TRP A 120 3.63 0.82 -7.24
C TRP A 120 3.14 1.70 -8.41
N GLY A 121 4.04 2.58 -8.86
CA GLY A 121 3.76 3.54 -9.94
C GLY A 121 3.14 4.85 -9.47
N ASN A 122 2.57 4.88 -8.25
CA ASN A 122 2.03 6.09 -7.63
C ASN A 122 2.95 6.59 -6.51
N GLU A 123 2.94 5.90 -5.37
CA GLU A 123 3.75 6.24 -4.20
C GLU A 123 5.12 5.57 -4.25
N ILE A 124 5.19 4.33 -4.73
CA ILE A 124 6.45 3.59 -4.86
C ILE A 124 7.00 3.82 -6.26
N THR A 125 7.95 4.74 -6.36
CA THR A 125 8.65 5.13 -7.59
C THR A 125 10.14 5.30 -7.33
N ASN A 126 10.92 5.64 -8.36
CA ASN A 126 12.34 5.95 -8.21
C ASN A 126 12.61 7.30 -7.50
N ASP A 127 11.58 8.13 -7.28
CA ASP A 127 11.71 9.46 -6.67
C ASP A 127 11.68 9.44 -5.15
N TYR A 128 11.21 8.32 -4.57
CA TYR A 128 10.99 8.18 -3.14
C TYR A 128 11.69 6.93 -2.60
N ASN A 129 12.31 7.06 -1.44
CA ASN A 129 12.93 5.91 -0.77
C ASN A 129 11.89 5.16 0.10
N PRO A 130 12.16 3.90 0.47
CA PRO A 130 11.22 3.11 1.27
C PRO A 130 10.82 3.73 2.61
N LEU A 131 11.72 4.52 3.24
CA LEU A 131 11.42 5.18 4.52
C LEU A 131 10.46 6.35 4.33
N GLU A 132 10.55 7.07 3.21
CA GLU A 132 9.59 8.12 2.85
C GLU A 132 8.20 7.53 2.55
N ALA A 133 8.16 6.32 1.97
CA ALA A 133 6.94 5.63 1.57
C ALA A 133 6.26 4.81 2.70
N ASN A 134 6.68 4.97 3.97
CA ASN A 134 6.17 4.22 5.12
C ASN A 134 6.36 2.70 5.01
N LEU A 135 7.41 2.23 4.29
CA LEU A 135 7.71 0.82 4.07
C LEU A 135 8.76 0.30 5.06
N LEU A 136 8.85 0.84 6.27
CA LEU A 136 9.85 0.45 7.26
C LEU A 136 9.75 -1.03 7.62
N GLU A 137 8.55 -1.57 7.74
CA GLU A 137 8.29 -2.98 8.04
C GLU A 137 8.74 -3.93 6.92
N MET A 138 8.88 -3.43 5.68
CA MET A 138 9.35 -4.22 4.53
C MET A 138 10.88 -4.26 4.44
N ILE A 139 11.60 -3.60 5.36
CA ILE A 139 13.05 -3.54 5.36
C ILE A 139 13.61 -4.57 6.35
N SER A 140 14.42 -5.51 5.87
CA SER A 140 15.19 -6.40 6.73
C SER A 140 16.49 -5.71 7.16
N TRP A 141 16.65 -5.53 8.46
CA TRP A 141 17.87 -4.95 9.05
C TRP A 141 18.96 -6.00 9.34
N THR A 142 18.64 -7.28 9.21
CA THR A 142 19.51 -8.41 9.57
C THR A 142 19.97 -9.25 8.39
N LYS A 143 19.40 -9.04 7.18
CA LYS A 143 19.84 -9.73 5.97
C LYS A 143 21.24 -9.26 5.50
N GLY A 144 21.88 -10.04 4.62
CA GLY A 144 23.15 -9.68 3.99
C GLY A 144 23.11 -8.35 3.21
N CYS A 145 24.27 -7.88 2.76
CA CYS A 145 24.43 -6.62 2.07
C CYS A 145 23.63 -6.57 0.76
N TYR A 146 23.10 -5.38 0.44
CA TYR A 146 22.37 -5.11 -0.81
C TYR A 146 22.68 -3.69 -1.31
N ILE A 147 22.44 -3.45 -2.60
CA ILE A 147 22.68 -2.15 -3.24
C ILE A 147 21.73 -1.11 -2.61
N GLY A 148 22.32 -0.02 -2.09
CA GLY A 148 21.56 1.07 -1.42
C GLY A 148 21.40 0.92 0.09
N GLN A 149 21.86 -0.19 0.70
CA GLN A 149 21.77 -0.43 2.15
C GLN A 149 22.32 0.72 2.98
N GLU A 150 23.48 1.26 2.60
CA GLU A 150 24.12 2.36 3.33
C GLU A 150 23.23 3.61 3.37
N VAL A 151 22.58 3.94 2.26
CA VAL A 151 21.67 5.09 2.17
C VAL A 151 20.46 4.89 3.07
N VAL A 152 19.83 3.71 3.01
CA VAL A 152 18.66 3.37 3.84
C VAL A 152 19.03 3.39 5.32
N ALA A 153 20.12 2.72 5.71
CA ALA A 153 20.59 2.67 7.09
C ALA A 153 20.96 4.07 7.63
N ARG A 154 21.62 4.89 6.81
CA ARG A 154 21.98 6.25 7.17
C ARG A 154 20.75 7.15 7.38
N LEU A 155 19.77 7.08 6.50
CA LEU A 155 18.52 7.85 6.63
C LEU A 155 17.75 7.45 7.89
N HIS A 156 17.69 6.14 8.18
CA HIS A 156 17.06 5.62 9.38
C HIS A 156 17.78 6.07 10.66
N ASN A 157 19.09 5.81 10.78
CA ASN A 157 19.87 6.08 11.98
C ASN A 157 19.95 7.56 12.32
N TYR A 158 20.00 8.43 11.32
CA TYR A 158 20.07 9.89 11.53
C TYR A 158 18.70 10.59 11.47
N GLN A 159 17.60 9.84 11.29
CA GLN A 159 16.24 10.40 11.17
C GLN A 159 16.16 11.54 10.14
N LYS A 160 16.89 11.42 9.04
CA LYS A 160 16.99 12.44 7.98
C LYS A 160 16.07 12.16 6.79
N VAL A 161 14.89 11.64 7.07
CA VAL A 161 13.83 11.51 6.06
C VAL A 161 13.38 12.91 5.62
N LYS A 162 13.32 13.14 4.32
CA LYS A 162 13.02 14.46 3.76
C LYS A 162 11.53 14.71 3.56
N ARG A 163 10.75 13.67 3.46
CA ARG A 163 9.31 13.68 3.15
C ARG A 163 8.66 12.52 3.88
N TYR A 164 7.37 12.66 4.14
CA TYR A 164 6.53 11.57 4.65
C TYR A 164 5.33 11.40 3.73
N LEU A 165 5.00 10.15 3.45
CA LEU A 165 3.75 9.78 2.82
C LEU A 165 2.64 9.93 3.84
N VAL A 166 1.60 10.68 3.48
CA VAL A 166 0.43 10.92 4.34
C VAL A 166 -0.85 10.72 3.54
N SER A 167 -1.91 10.31 4.20
CA SER A 167 -3.26 10.42 3.69
C SER A 167 -3.91 11.73 4.14
N PHE A 168 -4.83 12.24 3.34
CA PHE A 168 -5.55 13.47 3.62
C PHE A 168 -6.93 13.47 2.98
N SER A 169 -7.80 14.40 3.39
CA SER A 169 -9.08 14.64 2.74
C SER A 169 -9.25 16.10 2.34
N VAL A 170 -10.04 16.31 1.28
CA VAL A 170 -10.48 17.62 0.82
C VAL A 170 -11.99 17.58 0.50
N PRO A 171 -12.69 18.73 0.44
CA PRO A 171 -14.07 18.77 -0.04
C PRO A 171 -14.19 18.21 -1.46
N THR A 172 -15.27 17.50 -1.76
CA THR A 172 -15.50 16.86 -3.08
C THR A 172 -15.67 17.88 -4.22
N SER A 173 -15.94 19.16 -3.92
CA SER A 173 -15.96 20.24 -4.91
C SER A 173 -14.60 20.45 -5.58
N GLU A 174 -13.53 19.99 -4.95
CA GLU A 174 -12.17 20.07 -5.49
C GLU A 174 -11.84 18.82 -6.31
N ASN A 175 -11.45 19.03 -7.56
CA ASN A 175 -10.93 17.97 -8.41
C ASN A 175 -9.41 17.91 -8.24
N ILE A 176 -8.93 16.96 -7.43
CA ILE A 176 -7.51 16.74 -7.19
C ILE A 176 -6.99 15.59 -8.05
N LEU A 177 -5.80 15.75 -8.59
CA LEU A 177 -5.16 14.78 -9.47
C LEU A 177 -3.75 14.43 -8.96
N PRO A 178 -3.26 13.22 -9.26
CA PRO A 178 -1.84 12.91 -9.07
C PRO A 178 -0.95 13.93 -9.78
N GLY A 179 0.07 14.43 -9.07
CA GLY A 179 0.96 15.50 -9.53
C GLY A 179 0.60 16.90 -9.04
N ASP A 180 -0.61 17.10 -8.52
CA ASP A 180 -1.00 18.40 -7.93
C ASP A 180 -0.14 18.74 -6.72
N LYS A 181 0.07 20.05 -6.52
CA LYS A 181 0.96 20.55 -5.46
C LYS A 181 0.19 20.90 -4.21
N ILE A 182 0.76 20.48 -3.09
CA ILE A 182 0.38 20.93 -1.75
C ILE A 182 1.28 22.10 -1.38
N VAL A 183 0.71 23.18 -0.86
CA VAL A 183 1.42 24.41 -0.50
C VAL A 183 1.04 24.85 0.90
N LEU A 184 1.89 25.69 1.53
CA LEU A 184 1.55 26.33 2.79
C LEU A 184 0.55 27.46 2.53
N ASN A 185 -0.48 27.55 3.36
CA ASN A 185 -1.48 28.63 3.34
C ASN A 185 -0.91 29.90 3.98
N ASP A 186 -0.15 30.67 3.22
CA ASP A 186 0.37 31.97 3.67
C ASP A 186 -0.56 33.07 3.08
N GLN A 187 -1.45 33.59 3.93
CA GLN A 187 -2.41 34.65 3.55
C GLN A 187 -1.73 35.93 3.04
N ASN A 188 -0.44 36.13 3.36
CA ASN A 188 0.32 37.32 3.00
C ASN A 188 1.12 37.19 1.70
N ARG A 189 1.03 36.05 0.98
CA ARG A 189 1.81 35.80 -0.23
C ARG A 189 0.92 35.45 -1.43
N ASN A 190 1.27 36.02 -2.59
CA ASN A 190 0.68 35.66 -3.86
C ASN A 190 0.91 34.17 -4.18
N ILE A 191 -0.04 33.54 -4.87
CA ILE A 191 -0.02 32.11 -5.24
C ILE A 191 1.30 31.68 -5.88
N SER A 192 1.93 32.54 -6.68
CA SER A 192 3.22 32.29 -7.34
C SER A 192 4.42 32.13 -6.38
N ASN A 193 4.29 32.60 -5.14
CA ASN A 193 5.34 32.58 -4.11
C ASN A 193 5.03 31.65 -2.94
N LYS A 194 3.96 30.83 -3.02
CA LYS A 194 3.65 29.84 -1.99
C LYS A 194 4.74 28.76 -1.92
N HIS A 195 5.14 28.42 -0.73
CA HIS A 195 6.12 27.35 -0.52
C HIS A 195 5.52 25.99 -0.90
N HIS A 196 6.18 25.30 -1.83
CA HIS A 196 5.84 23.95 -2.21
C HIS A 196 6.12 23.00 -1.03
N ALA A 197 5.05 22.57 -0.37
CA ALA A 197 5.10 21.70 0.79
C ALA A 197 5.06 20.22 0.43
N GLY A 198 4.36 19.85 -0.66
CA GLY A 198 4.17 18.46 -1.00
C GLY A 198 3.59 18.24 -2.40
N THR A 199 3.42 16.96 -2.76
CA THR A 199 2.83 16.53 -4.04
C THR A 199 1.84 15.41 -3.81
N ILE A 200 0.68 15.48 -4.44
CA ILE A 200 -0.36 14.45 -4.43
C ILE A 200 0.07 13.30 -5.35
N THR A 201 -0.08 12.07 -4.88
CA THR A 201 0.27 10.86 -5.63
C THR A 201 -0.94 10.01 -6.00
N SER A 202 -1.97 10.01 -5.16
CA SER A 202 -3.23 9.31 -5.40
C SER A 202 -4.41 10.13 -4.91
N ALA A 203 -5.56 9.97 -5.58
CA ALA A 203 -6.81 10.61 -5.18
C ALA A 203 -8.02 9.75 -5.55
N VAL A 204 -9.04 9.72 -4.70
CA VAL A 204 -10.28 9.00 -4.93
C VAL A 204 -11.45 9.70 -4.25
N SER A 205 -12.56 9.87 -4.98
CA SER A 205 -13.81 10.38 -4.41
C SER A 205 -14.69 9.23 -3.94
N ILE A 206 -15.22 9.34 -2.73
CA ILE A 206 -16.14 8.35 -2.17
C ILE A 206 -17.57 8.74 -2.57
N PRO A 207 -18.30 7.86 -3.28
CA PRO A 207 -19.70 8.11 -3.63
C PRO A 207 -20.56 8.36 -2.40
N GLY A 208 -21.41 9.39 -2.44
CA GLY A 208 -22.32 9.73 -1.34
C GLY A 208 -21.68 10.48 -0.18
N THR A 209 -20.42 10.87 -0.30
CA THR A 209 -19.74 11.76 0.67
C THR A 209 -19.39 13.10 0.02
N GLU A 210 -19.19 14.12 0.85
CA GLU A 210 -18.69 15.42 0.41
C GLU A 210 -17.16 15.53 0.51
N LYS A 211 -16.45 14.38 0.52
CA LYS A 211 -15.01 14.34 0.66
C LYS A 211 -14.35 13.54 -0.46
N THR A 212 -13.24 14.05 -0.94
CA THR A 212 -12.25 13.34 -1.77
C THR A 212 -11.05 13.02 -0.89
N PHE A 213 -10.61 11.77 -0.90
CA PHE A 213 -9.44 11.32 -0.17
C PHE A 213 -8.24 11.28 -1.10
N GLY A 214 -7.07 11.61 -0.58
CA GLY A 214 -5.82 11.57 -1.31
C GLY A 214 -4.67 11.05 -0.47
N MET A 215 -3.61 10.66 -1.16
CA MET A 215 -2.29 10.41 -0.59
C MET A 215 -1.27 11.31 -1.27
N GLY A 216 -0.21 11.64 -0.54
CA GLY A 216 0.85 12.45 -1.09
C GLY A 216 2.05 12.57 -0.17
N TYR A 217 3.15 13.03 -0.73
CA TYR A 217 4.37 13.28 0.02
C TYR A 217 4.43 14.71 0.50
N ILE A 218 4.57 14.89 1.82
CA ILE A 218 4.80 16.20 2.45
C ILE A 218 6.23 16.27 2.96
N ARG A 219 6.91 17.39 2.70
CA ARG A 219 8.26 17.64 3.19
C ARG A 219 8.27 17.77 4.70
N THR A 220 9.27 17.18 5.36
CA THR A 220 9.41 17.07 6.81
C THR A 220 9.28 18.44 7.53
N ASN A 221 9.80 19.51 6.94
CA ASN A 221 9.74 20.85 7.54
C ASN A 221 8.33 21.48 7.55
N PHE A 222 7.34 20.87 6.88
CA PHE A 222 5.95 21.34 6.86
C PHE A 222 5.00 20.42 7.65
N ILE A 223 5.45 19.27 8.11
CA ILE A 223 4.63 18.30 8.85
C ILE A 223 4.02 18.91 10.11
N ASN A 224 4.79 19.67 10.87
CA ASN A 224 4.33 20.32 12.10
C ASN A 224 3.33 21.48 11.82
N ASN A 225 3.16 21.88 10.58
CA ASN A 225 2.23 22.91 10.12
C ASN A 225 1.14 22.28 9.21
N SER A 226 0.77 21.04 9.46
CA SER A 226 -0.23 20.31 8.63
C SER A 226 -1.57 21.04 8.53
N ASP A 227 -1.99 21.74 9.57
CA ASP A 227 -3.24 22.51 9.61
C ASP A 227 -3.22 23.72 8.66
N ASP A 228 -2.04 24.20 8.28
CA ASP A 228 -1.85 25.33 7.37
C ASP A 228 -1.64 24.89 5.91
N LEU A 229 -1.76 23.58 5.61
CA LEU A 229 -1.57 23.07 4.26
C LEU A 229 -2.83 23.23 3.42
N CYS A 230 -2.64 23.58 2.16
CA CYS A 230 -3.75 23.76 1.22
C CYS A 230 -3.34 23.37 -0.23
N LEU A 231 -4.35 23.23 -1.07
CA LEU A 231 -4.17 23.13 -2.51
C LEU A 231 -3.80 24.49 -3.10
N LEU A 232 -3.35 24.51 -4.36
CA LEU A 232 -3.12 25.79 -5.09
C LEU A 232 -4.39 26.63 -5.21
N SER A 233 -5.59 26.03 -5.22
CA SER A 233 -6.87 26.72 -5.17
C SER A 233 -7.11 27.48 -3.86
N GLY A 234 -6.32 27.21 -2.82
CA GLY A 234 -6.49 27.78 -1.48
C GLY A 234 -7.36 26.96 -0.55
N VAL A 235 -7.91 25.84 -1.02
CA VAL A 235 -8.71 24.93 -0.20
C VAL A 235 -7.80 24.16 0.76
N SER A 236 -8.11 24.21 2.06
CA SER A 236 -7.36 23.50 3.09
C SER A 236 -7.47 21.99 2.89
N ILE A 237 -6.39 21.28 3.19
CA ILE A 237 -6.36 19.82 3.24
C ILE A 237 -6.39 19.40 4.72
N ASP A 238 -7.13 18.33 4.99
CA ASP A 238 -7.22 17.70 6.32
C ASP A 238 -6.30 16.47 6.31
N VAL A 239 -5.12 16.62 6.92
CA VAL A 239 -4.07 15.59 6.92
C VAL A 239 -4.30 14.63 8.07
N ASP A 240 -4.27 13.33 7.79
CA ASP A 240 -4.27 12.31 8.83
C ASP A 240 -2.88 12.18 9.46
N ASN A 241 -2.75 12.75 10.66
CA ASN A 241 -1.50 12.75 11.43
C ASN A 241 -1.27 11.47 12.24
N SER A 242 -2.18 10.50 12.22
CA SER A 242 -2.09 9.28 13.03
C SER A 242 -0.85 8.42 12.73
N LEU A 243 -0.29 8.58 11.54
CA LEU A 243 0.87 7.82 11.02
C LEU A 243 2.21 8.56 11.15
N LEU A 244 2.22 9.75 11.71
CA LEU A 244 3.42 10.59 11.85
C LEU A 244 4.11 10.46 13.23
N ASN A 245 3.59 9.58 14.09
CA ASN A 245 4.09 9.34 15.46
C ASN A 245 4.94 8.07 15.55
#